data_187be71607432da23100581bd670a881
#
_entry.id   187be71607432da23100581bd670a881
#
_cell.length_a   1.000
_cell.length_b   1.000
_cell.length_c   1.000
_cell.angle_alpha   90.00
_cell.angle_beta   90.00
_cell.angle_gamma   90.00
#
_symmetry.space_group_name_H-M   'P 1'
#
loop_
_entity.id
_entity.type
_entity.pdbx_description
1 polymer ?
#
loop_
_entity_poly.entity_id
_entity_poly.type
_entity_poly.pdbx_seq_one_letter_code
_entity_poly.pdbx_strand_id
1 'polypeptide(L)'
;LLKVPNEQGYTDTGFDAADPCYSMQPLAQVASYRGFVFATLSNTIVDLVSWMGGAIACFDNLCDRAPEGEVEVAGGVLRYEHDCNWKFILENLNDPMHPMVVHESLVKAAESYIATLPPEAAEQRREAEIIPPFGASYENFENSGIKGFDYGHHYDGGKTSIHADYSV
;
A
#
# COMPACT_ATOMS: atom_id res chain seq x y z
N LEU A 1 29.89 -13.95 -6.05
CA LEU A 1 29.08 -15.10 -5.62
C LEU A 1 29.76 -15.87 -4.51
N LEU A 2 29.00 -16.39 -3.54
CA LEU A 2 29.55 -17.22 -2.46
C LEU A 2 29.62 -18.71 -2.84
N LYS A 3 28.70 -19.16 -3.68
CA LYS A 3 28.61 -20.54 -4.15
C LYS A 3 27.77 -20.60 -5.42
N VAL A 4 28.22 -21.43 -6.37
CA VAL A 4 27.53 -21.71 -7.63
C VAL A 4 27.04 -23.16 -7.59
N PRO A 5 25.74 -23.43 -7.64
CA PRO A 5 25.25 -24.79 -7.78
C PRO A 5 25.69 -25.39 -9.13
N ASN A 6 26.16 -26.64 -9.10
CA ASN A 6 26.62 -27.38 -10.29
C ASN A 6 27.70 -26.61 -11.10
N GLU A 7 28.68 -26.03 -10.42
CA GLU A 7 29.76 -25.21 -11.01
C GLU A 7 30.46 -25.91 -12.17
N GLN A 8 30.62 -27.23 -12.11
CA GLN A 8 31.17 -28.03 -13.19
C GLN A 8 30.42 -27.93 -14.51
N GLY A 9 29.17 -27.54 -14.49
CA GLY A 9 28.35 -27.30 -15.69
C GLY A 9 28.73 -26.02 -16.46
N TYR A 10 29.55 -25.17 -15.86
CA TYR A 10 30.00 -23.92 -16.44
C TYR A 10 31.47 -24.01 -16.98
N THR A 11 32.07 -25.20 -16.92
CA THR A 11 33.39 -25.42 -17.46
C THR A 11 33.43 -25.05 -18.96
N ASP A 12 34.42 -24.32 -19.38
CA ASP A 12 34.61 -23.86 -20.79
C ASP A 12 33.53 -22.87 -21.31
N THR A 13 32.70 -22.31 -20.45
CA THR A 13 31.67 -21.30 -20.85
C THR A 13 32.14 -19.86 -20.76
N GLY A 14 33.34 -19.61 -20.24
CA GLY A 14 33.84 -18.27 -19.93
C GLY A 14 33.20 -17.66 -18.64
N PHE A 15 32.39 -18.43 -17.91
CA PHE A 15 31.86 -18.01 -16.61
C PHE A 15 32.97 -18.05 -15.55
N ASP A 16 33.12 -16.93 -14.83
CA ASP A 16 34.00 -16.82 -13.67
C ASP A 16 33.17 -16.39 -12.47
N ALA A 17 33.01 -17.25 -11.48
CA ALA A 17 32.28 -16.97 -10.28
C ALA A 17 32.85 -15.80 -9.44
N ALA A 18 34.12 -15.46 -9.65
CA ALA A 18 34.78 -14.31 -9.04
C ALA A 18 34.49 -12.98 -9.75
N ASP A 19 33.95 -13.01 -10.97
CA ASP A 19 33.62 -11.80 -11.71
C ASP A 19 32.55 -10.99 -10.96
N PRO A 20 32.84 -9.73 -10.63
CA PRO A 20 31.88 -8.85 -9.93
C PRO A 20 30.55 -8.67 -10.65
N CYS A 21 30.50 -8.85 -11.97
CA CYS A 21 29.24 -8.71 -12.74
C CYS A 21 28.15 -9.71 -12.32
N TYR A 22 28.54 -10.86 -11.75
CA TYR A 22 27.60 -11.87 -11.21
C TYR A 22 27.28 -11.68 -9.73
N SER A 23 27.85 -10.68 -9.07
CA SER A 23 27.55 -10.39 -7.68
C SER A 23 26.30 -9.53 -7.55
N MET A 24 25.54 -9.77 -6.48
CA MET A 24 24.44 -8.87 -6.13
C MET A 24 25.00 -7.49 -5.77
N GLN A 25 24.38 -6.45 -6.28
CA GLN A 25 24.75 -5.09 -5.92
C GLN A 25 24.36 -4.83 -4.45
N PRO A 26 25.28 -4.43 -3.58
CA PRO A 26 24.94 -4.07 -2.21
C PRO A 26 24.10 -2.78 -2.21
N LEU A 27 23.10 -2.74 -1.36
CA LEU A 27 22.34 -1.53 -1.13
C LEU A 27 23.15 -0.59 -0.21
N ALA A 28 23.12 0.70 -0.50
CA ALA A 28 23.85 1.69 0.28
C ALA A 28 23.30 1.83 1.69
N GLN A 29 21.98 1.82 1.84
CA GLN A 29 21.30 1.87 3.13
C GLN A 29 20.08 0.96 3.11
N VAL A 30 19.83 0.30 4.23
CA VAL A 30 18.63 -0.47 4.52
C VAL A 30 18.16 -0.08 5.92
N ALA A 31 16.89 0.22 6.06
CA ALA A 31 16.28 0.55 7.33
C ALA A 31 14.88 -0.05 7.43
N SER A 32 14.39 -0.23 8.65
CA SER A 32 13.04 -0.72 8.90
C SER A 32 12.29 0.26 9.80
N TYR A 33 11.00 0.43 9.50
CA TYR A 33 10.08 1.16 10.35
C TYR A 33 8.80 0.34 10.52
N ARG A 34 8.46 -0.01 11.74
CA ARG A 34 7.29 -0.83 12.12
C ARG A 34 7.10 -2.09 11.25
N GLY A 35 8.20 -2.77 10.93
CA GLY A 35 8.20 -3.98 10.10
C GLY A 35 8.29 -3.73 8.58
N PHE A 36 8.01 -2.53 8.10
CA PHE A 36 8.23 -2.15 6.70
C PHE A 36 9.73 -1.95 6.44
N VAL A 37 10.26 -2.63 5.44
CA VAL A 37 11.68 -2.58 5.09
C VAL A 37 11.87 -1.67 3.87
N PHE A 38 12.78 -0.71 4.01
CA PHE A 38 13.14 0.27 2.99
C PHE A 38 14.60 0.14 2.63
N ALA A 39 14.93 0.38 1.37
CA ALA A 39 16.29 0.29 0.88
C ALA A 39 16.55 1.35 -0.20
N THR A 40 17.80 1.81 -0.29
CA THR A 40 18.22 2.77 -1.31
C THR A 40 19.59 2.42 -1.88
N LEU A 41 19.81 2.79 -3.13
CA LEU A 41 21.11 2.74 -3.81
C LEU A 41 21.93 3.99 -3.54
N SER A 42 21.30 5.07 -3.04
CA SER A 42 21.98 6.34 -2.74
C SER A 42 22.67 6.28 -1.39
N ASN A 43 23.94 6.63 -1.35
CA ASN A 43 24.73 6.80 -0.14
C ASN A 43 24.70 8.25 0.42
N THR A 44 23.99 9.15 -0.25
CA THR A 44 23.91 10.57 0.12
C THR A 44 22.54 10.98 0.63
N ILE A 45 21.58 10.06 0.70
CA ILE A 45 20.26 10.32 1.25
C ILE A 45 20.32 10.41 2.77
N VAL A 46 19.44 11.23 3.35
CA VAL A 46 19.22 11.29 4.81
C VAL A 46 18.68 9.94 5.33
N ASP A 47 18.68 9.76 6.65
CA ASP A 47 18.08 8.56 7.26
C ASP A 47 16.58 8.43 6.93
N LEU A 48 16.05 7.21 7.08
CA LEU A 48 14.68 6.87 6.69
C LEU A 48 13.63 7.76 7.36
N VAL A 49 13.76 8.02 8.66
CA VAL A 49 12.78 8.82 9.42
C VAL A 49 12.76 10.26 8.94
N SER A 50 13.95 10.83 8.73
CA SER A 50 14.10 12.18 8.17
C SER A 50 13.56 12.26 6.74
N TRP A 51 13.79 11.23 5.93
CA TRP A 51 13.29 11.18 4.55
C TRP A 51 11.76 11.07 4.50
N MET A 52 11.17 10.24 5.34
CA MET A 52 9.72 10.10 5.41
C MET A 52 9.04 11.34 5.99
N GLY A 53 9.70 12.03 6.91
CA GLY A 53 9.15 13.23 7.55
C GLY A 53 7.74 12.99 8.08
N GLY A 54 6.80 13.87 7.73
CA GLY A 54 5.40 13.74 8.16
C GLY A 54 4.65 12.53 7.61
N ALA A 55 5.13 11.92 6.53
CA ALA A 55 4.52 10.72 5.96
C ALA A 55 4.62 9.50 6.88
N ILE A 56 5.50 9.52 7.87
CA ILE A 56 5.64 8.46 8.87
C ILE A 56 4.32 8.21 9.62
N ALA A 57 3.53 9.26 9.82
CA ALA A 57 2.23 9.16 10.47
C ALA A 57 1.22 8.27 9.71
N CYS A 58 1.43 8.04 8.41
CA CYS A 58 0.60 7.13 7.62
C CYS A 58 0.84 5.67 8.03
N PHE A 59 2.10 5.31 8.26
CA PHE A 59 2.47 3.97 8.74
C PHE A 59 2.02 3.75 10.17
N ASP A 60 2.16 4.77 11.01
CA ASP A 60 1.64 4.73 12.39
C ASP A 60 0.12 4.51 12.39
N ASN A 61 -0.61 5.30 11.60
CA ASN A 61 -2.05 5.17 11.49
C ASN A 61 -2.48 3.78 10.99
N LEU A 62 -1.74 3.18 10.05
CA LEU A 62 -2.01 1.83 9.56
C LEU A 62 -1.79 0.78 10.64
N CYS A 63 -0.63 0.82 11.30
CA CYS A 63 -0.28 -0.17 12.34
C CYS A 63 -1.10 -0.01 13.62
N ASP A 64 -1.43 1.23 14.01
CA ASP A 64 -2.20 1.50 15.24
C ASP A 64 -3.65 1.04 15.15
N ARG A 65 -4.14 0.70 13.96
CA ARG A 65 -5.45 0.08 13.77
C ARG A 65 -5.46 -1.41 14.08
N ALA A 66 -4.31 -2.06 13.99
CA ALA A 66 -4.19 -3.47 14.36
C ALA A 66 -4.23 -3.63 15.88
N PRO A 67 -4.94 -4.64 16.43
CA PRO A 67 -5.08 -4.84 17.88
C PRO A 67 -3.75 -4.94 18.63
N GLU A 68 -2.73 -5.51 17.97
CA GLU A 68 -1.39 -5.70 18.53
C GLU A 68 -0.37 -4.66 18.02
N GLY A 69 -0.82 -3.67 17.24
CA GLY A 69 0.05 -2.64 16.66
C GLY A 69 0.93 -3.14 15.51
N GLU A 70 0.67 -4.34 15.02
CA GLU A 70 1.42 -4.97 13.92
C GLU A 70 0.47 -5.37 12.79
N VAL A 71 0.97 -5.28 11.56
CA VAL A 71 0.27 -5.72 10.35
C VAL A 71 1.11 -6.77 9.65
N GLU A 72 0.45 -7.75 9.04
CA GLU A 72 1.11 -8.79 8.25
C GLU A 72 0.60 -8.82 6.82
N VAL A 73 1.42 -9.33 5.91
CA VAL A 73 1.02 -9.56 4.52
C VAL A 73 0.32 -10.90 4.43
N ALA A 74 -1.01 -10.86 4.50
CA ALA A 74 -1.85 -12.04 4.30
C ALA A 74 -2.37 -12.10 2.85
N GLY A 75 -2.58 -13.30 2.33
CA GLY A 75 -3.20 -13.50 1.02
C GLY A 75 -2.30 -13.29 -0.21
N GLY A 76 -1.01 -13.03 -0.03
CA GLY A 76 -0.04 -12.94 -1.13
C GLY A 76 0.01 -11.59 -1.83
N VAL A 77 0.37 -11.58 -3.11
CA VAL A 77 0.58 -10.37 -3.92
C VAL A 77 -0.39 -10.34 -5.09
N LEU A 78 -1.19 -9.29 -5.17
CA LEU A 78 -1.98 -8.97 -6.35
C LEU A 78 -1.11 -8.22 -7.37
N ARG A 79 -1.18 -8.63 -8.63
CA ARG A 79 -0.46 -7.98 -9.73
C ARG A 79 -1.45 -7.57 -10.80
N TYR A 80 -1.33 -6.33 -11.23
CA TYR A 80 -2.12 -5.76 -12.31
C TYR A 80 -1.19 -5.19 -13.37
N GLU A 81 -1.53 -5.42 -14.62
CA GLU A 81 -0.90 -4.78 -15.76
C GLU A 81 -1.88 -3.83 -16.41
N HIS A 82 -1.46 -2.61 -16.66
CA HIS A 82 -2.26 -1.58 -17.30
C HIS A 82 -1.50 -1.03 -18.50
N ASP A 83 -2.10 -1.08 -19.67
CA ASP A 83 -1.57 -0.48 -20.89
C ASP A 83 -1.87 1.03 -20.91
N CYS A 84 -1.26 1.75 -19.99
CA CYS A 84 -1.44 3.19 -19.85
C CYS A 84 -0.18 3.87 -19.29
N ASN A 85 -0.19 5.20 -19.29
CA ASN A 85 0.83 5.96 -18.60
C ASN A 85 0.69 5.74 -17.08
N TRP A 86 1.76 5.31 -16.41
CA TRP A 86 1.77 5.02 -14.99
C TRP A 86 1.28 6.18 -14.10
N LYS A 87 1.41 7.42 -14.57
CA LYS A 87 0.95 8.61 -13.83
C LYS A 87 -0.56 8.62 -13.63
N PHE A 88 -1.34 8.02 -14.55
CA PHE A 88 -2.79 7.95 -14.38
C PHE A 88 -3.22 7.15 -13.16
N ILE A 89 -2.45 6.13 -12.77
CA ILE A 89 -2.72 5.36 -11.55
C ILE A 89 -2.49 6.26 -10.33
N LEU A 90 -1.41 7.04 -10.32
CA LEU A 90 -1.15 7.98 -9.22
C LEU A 90 -2.20 9.08 -9.16
N GLU A 91 -2.57 9.68 -10.29
CA GLU A 91 -3.62 10.70 -10.35
C GLU A 91 -4.96 10.14 -9.82
N ASN A 92 -5.33 8.91 -10.22
CA ASN A 92 -6.54 8.26 -9.74
C ASN A 92 -6.50 8.02 -8.22
N LEU A 93 -5.37 7.59 -7.69
CA LEU A 93 -5.21 7.33 -6.24
C LEU A 93 -5.18 8.62 -5.41
N ASN A 94 -4.89 9.76 -6.03
CA ASN A 94 -4.84 11.07 -5.38
C ASN A 94 -6.07 11.93 -5.63
N ASP A 95 -7.10 11.38 -6.26
CA ASP A 95 -8.36 12.07 -6.50
C ASP A 95 -9.48 11.50 -5.64
N PRO A 96 -9.73 12.06 -4.45
CA PRO A 96 -10.80 11.60 -3.57
C PRO A 96 -12.19 12.04 -4.05
N MET A 97 -12.29 12.90 -5.07
CA MET A 97 -13.57 13.41 -5.58
C MET A 97 -14.25 12.46 -6.56
N HIS A 98 -13.48 11.78 -7.43
CA HIS A 98 -14.06 10.92 -8.46
C HIS A 98 -14.89 9.75 -7.92
N PRO A 99 -14.57 9.12 -6.76
CA PRO A 99 -15.35 7.98 -6.26
C PRO A 99 -16.82 8.31 -6.05
N MET A 100 -17.16 9.53 -5.65
CA MET A 100 -18.53 9.95 -5.41
C MET A 100 -19.40 9.92 -6.68
N VAL A 101 -18.79 10.06 -7.84
CA VAL A 101 -19.50 10.08 -9.13
C VAL A 101 -19.24 8.81 -9.92
N VAL A 102 -17.98 8.44 -10.08
CA VAL A 102 -17.58 7.31 -10.94
C VAL A 102 -17.94 5.97 -10.30
N HIS A 103 -17.85 5.87 -8.98
CA HIS A 103 -18.17 4.65 -8.24
C HIS A 103 -19.57 4.64 -7.62
N GLU A 104 -20.44 5.59 -7.96
CA GLU A 104 -21.82 5.66 -7.44
C GLU A 104 -22.59 4.35 -7.65
N SER A 105 -22.42 3.70 -8.78
CA SER A 105 -23.09 2.42 -9.09
C SER A 105 -22.67 1.30 -8.14
N LEU A 106 -21.40 1.26 -7.72
CA LEU A 106 -20.89 0.29 -6.75
C LEU A 106 -21.52 0.52 -5.38
N VAL A 107 -21.59 1.78 -4.95
CA VAL A 107 -22.22 2.17 -3.68
C VAL A 107 -23.69 1.78 -3.66
N LYS A 108 -24.44 2.12 -4.70
CA LYS A 108 -25.86 1.75 -4.83
C LYS A 108 -26.08 0.23 -4.86
N ALA A 109 -25.17 -0.51 -5.48
CA ALA A 109 -25.22 -1.97 -5.47
C ALA A 109 -25.01 -2.53 -4.06
N ALA A 110 -24.04 -2.02 -3.32
CA ALA A 110 -23.79 -2.42 -1.93
C ALA A 110 -24.98 -2.09 -1.02
N GLU A 111 -25.51 -0.89 -1.10
CA GLU A 111 -26.69 -0.47 -0.33
C GLU A 111 -27.91 -1.36 -0.63
N SER A 112 -28.13 -1.66 -1.93
CA SER A 112 -29.22 -2.54 -2.34
C SER A 112 -29.01 -3.96 -1.80
N TYR A 113 -27.80 -4.47 -1.82
CA TYR A 113 -27.46 -5.78 -1.25
C TYR A 113 -27.68 -5.81 0.25
N ILE A 114 -27.19 -4.81 0.99
CA ILE A 114 -27.39 -4.68 2.43
C ILE A 114 -28.88 -4.69 2.80
N ALA A 115 -29.71 -4.01 2.00
CA ALA A 115 -31.15 -3.97 2.22
C ALA A 115 -31.85 -5.33 2.04
N THR A 116 -31.25 -6.27 1.33
CA THR A 116 -31.77 -7.63 1.14
C THR A 116 -31.31 -8.61 2.23
N LEU A 117 -30.29 -8.24 3.01
CA LEU A 117 -29.72 -9.13 4.02
C LEU A 117 -30.65 -9.26 5.24
N PRO A 118 -30.89 -10.48 5.71
CA PRO A 118 -31.65 -10.70 6.94
C PRO A 118 -30.86 -10.20 8.16
N PRO A 119 -31.54 -9.89 9.28
CA PRO A 119 -30.90 -9.36 10.48
C PRO A 119 -29.73 -10.19 11.03
N GLU A 120 -29.81 -11.50 10.86
CA GLU A 120 -28.81 -12.47 11.32
C GLU A 120 -27.54 -12.56 10.44
N ALA A 121 -27.57 -11.97 9.24
CA ALA A 121 -26.43 -11.95 8.32
C ALA A 121 -25.41 -10.84 8.70
N ALA A 122 -24.93 -10.85 9.93
CA ALA A 122 -24.09 -9.78 10.45
C ALA A 122 -22.74 -9.66 9.74
N GLU A 123 -22.11 -10.79 9.40
CA GLU A 123 -20.82 -10.82 8.71
C GLU A 123 -20.93 -10.25 7.31
N GLN A 124 -21.88 -10.75 6.51
CA GLN A 124 -22.09 -10.27 5.13
C GLN A 124 -22.47 -8.78 5.11
N ARG A 125 -23.26 -8.35 6.08
CA ARG A 125 -23.62 -6.94 6.26
C ARG A 125 -22.37 -6.10 6.52
N ARG A 126 -21.55 -6.49 7.47
CA ARG A 126 -20.30 -5.81 7.81
C ARG A 126 -19.35 -5.69 6.60
N GLU A 127 -19.19 -6.78 5.84
CA GLU A 127 -18.37 -6.77 4.63
C GLU A 127 -18.91 -5.79 3.58
N ALA A 128 -20.22 -5.75 3.37
CA ALA A 128 -20.83 -4.87 2.40
C ALA A 128 -20.82 -3.39 2.83
N GLU A 129 -20.90 -3.10 4.14
CA GLU A 129 -20.86 -1.75 4.70
C GLU A 129 -19.52 -1.03 4.55
N ILE A 130 -18.48 -1.72 4.13
CA ILE A 130 -17.17 -1.11 3.79
C ILE A 130 -17.28 -0.22 2.54
N ILE A 131 -18.19 -0.56 1.60
CA ILE A 131 -18.26 0.07 0.28
C ILE A 131 -18.94 1.45 0.30
N PRO A 132 -20.10 1.67 0.95
CA PRO A 132 -20.81 2.95 0.93
C PRO A 132 -19.96 4.18 1.30
N PRO A 133 -19.03 4.11 2.26
CA PRO A 133 -18.19 5.25 2.59
C PRO A 133 -17.32 5.79 1.45
N PHE A 134 -16.99 4.98 0.44
CA PHE A 134 -16.25 5.43 -0.75
C PHE A 134 -17.07 6.37 -1.66
N GLY A 135 -18.39 6.29 -1.60
CA GLY A 135 -19.29 7.18 -2.34
C GLY A 135 -20.01 8.14 -1.44
N ALA A 136 -19.59 8.22 -0.19
CA ALA A 136 -20.26 9.01 0.81
C ALA A 136 -20.14 10.52 0.55
N SER A 137 -21.08 11.23 1.13
CA SER A 137 -21.30 12.65 1.00
C SER A 137 -20.04 13.50 1.19
N TYR A 138 -20.10 14.74 0.71
CA TYR A 138 -19.09 15.77 0.91
C TYR A 138 -18.62 15.92 2.39
N GLU A 139 -19.47 15.60 3.35
CA GLU A 139 -19.11 15.61 4.77
C GLU A 139 -18.04 14.57 5.13
N ASN A 140 -18.10 13.37 4.56
CA ASN A 140 -17.02 12.39 4.74
C ASN A 140 -15.74 12.80 4.04
N PHE A 141 -15.87 13.52 2.95
CA PHE A 141 -14.74 14.08 2.24
C PHE A 141 -14.02 15.16 3.04
N GLU A 142 -14.73 15.98 3.82
CA GLU A 142 -14.12 16.97 4.71
C GLU A 142 -13.27 16.33 5.83
N ASN A 143 -13.57 15.10 6.21
CA ASN A 143 -12.85 14.35 7.25
C ASN A 143 -11.71 13.48 6.69
N SER A 144 -11.67 13.28 5.40
CA SER A 144 -10.54 12.72 4.68
C SER A 144 -9.87 13.82 3.89
N GLY A 145 -8.58 13.75 3.71
CA GLY A 145 -7.88 14.79 3.00
C GLY A 145 -6.64 14.28 2.28
N ILE A 146 -6.22 15.03 1.28
CA ILE A 146 -4.90 14.83 0.68
C ILE A 146 -3.92 15.68 1.44
N LYS A 147 -2.83 15.08 1.88
CA LYS A 147 -1.74 15.77 2.54
C LYS A 147 -0.43 15.51 1.82
N GLY A 148 0.21 16.57 1.37
CA GLY A 148 1.56 16.53 0.80
C GLY A 148 2.62 16.72 1.88
N PHE A 149 3.76 16.07 1.69
CA PHE A 149 4.92 16.14 2.55
C PHE A 149 6.17 16.38 1.70
N ASP A 150 7.29 16.59 2.35
CA ASP A 150 8.58 16.73 1.68
C ASP A 150 8.93 15.47 0.88
N TYR A 151 9.85 15.62 -0.07
CA TYR A 151 10.29 14.57 -1.00
C TYR A 151 9.22 13.97 -1.91
N GLY A 152 8.05 14.63 -2.05
CA GLY A 152 6.94 14.18 -2.89
C GLY A 152 6.08 13.11 -2.26
N HIS A 153 6.22 12.85 -0.98
CA HIS A 153 5.28 11.98 -0.27
C HIS A 153 3.91 12.62 -0.19
N HIS A 154 2.88 11.81 -0.33
CA HIS A 154 1.51 12.24 -0.15
C HIS A 154 0.70 11.11 0.50
N TYR A 155 -0.38 11.49 1.11
CA TYR A 155 -1.32 10.60 1.75
C TYR A 155 -2.73 11.09 1.46
N ASP A 156 -3.56 10.16 1.01
CA ASP A 156 -5.00 10.35 0.88
C ASP A 156 -5.71 9.47 1.91
N GLY A 157 -6.56 10.08 2.71
CA GLY A 157 -7.31 9.40 3.74
C GLY A 157 -7.39 10.16 5.05
N GLY A 158 -8.05 9.56 6.02
CA GLY A 158 -8.20 10.11 7.36
C GLY A 158 -8.65 9.07 8.37
N LYS A 159 -8.49 9.37 9.64
CA LYS A 159 -9.15 8.63 10.72
C LYS A 159 -10.60 9.09 10.77
N THR A 160 -11.49 8.43 10.06
CA THR A 160 -12.91 8.56 10.30
C THR A 160 -13.35 7.46 11.27
N SER A 161 -14.35 7.75 12.09
CA SER A 161 -14.95 6.75 12.99
C SER A 161 -15.48 5.54 12.21
N ILE A 162 -15.97 5.76 11.00
CA ILE A 162 -16.47 4.71 10.11
C ILE A 162 -15.35 3.74 9.72
N HIS A 163 -14.17 4.24 9.40
CA HIS A 163 -13.03 3.40 9.04
C HIS A 163 -12.33 2.76 10.24
N ALA A 164 -12.47 3.34 11.42
CA ALA A 164 -11.91 2.76 12.65
C ALA A 164 -12.60 1.45 13.05
N ASP A 165 -13.90 1.31 12.76
CA ASP A 165 -14.67 0.12 13.09
C ASP A 165 -14.38 -1.09 12.17
N TYR A 166 -13.73 -0.85 11.02
CA TYR A 166 -13.33 -1.90 10.06
C TYR A 166 -11.86 -2.33 10.19
N SER A 167 -11.13 -1.74 11.12
CA SER A 167 -9.77 -2.15 11.45
C SER A 167 -9.83 -3.34 12.41
N VAL A 168 -9.79 -4.55 11.88
CA VAL A 168 -9.68 -5.80 12.63
C VAL A 168 -8.46 -6.53 12.14
#